data_ec397b03111bc699b94377e6f36eb73e
#
_entry.id   ec397b03111bc699b94377e6f36eb73e
#
_cell.length_a   1.000
_cell.length_b   1.000
_cell.length_c   1.000
_cell.angle_alpha   90.00
_cell.angle_beta   90.00
_cell.angle_gamma   90.00
#
_symmetry.space_group_name_H-M   'P 1'
#
loop_
_entity.id
_entity.type
_entity.pdbx_description
1 polymer ?
#
loop_
_entity_poly.entity_id
_entity_poly.type
_entity_poly.pdbx_seq_one_letter_code
_entity_poly.pdbx_strand_id
1 'polypeptide(L)'
;LGLIDRGHEALLEHFSITVKFQTDRGVSHELVRHRIASFAQTSTRYCDYSREKFGSRIKVIQPFYFNPEDECRPTTFTVPLFDHQCNSDMNAFDVWFIAVATANWAYQTLIKDFGKTPQEARSVLPNSLATEIYVTANIREWRHILKLRAVGTTGKPHPDMQRLMLTALDCLCVELPVVFDDIKEMADKSLHGDKNGN
;
A
#
# COMPACT_ATOMS: atom_id res chain seq x y z
N LEU A 1 -31.35 4.64 1.78
CA LEU A 1 -31.35 4.12 0.41
C LEU A 1 -31.85 5.17 -0.57
N GLY A 2 -33.07 5.67 -0.50
CA GLY A 2 -33.66 6.51 -1.52
C GLY A 2 -32.93 7.81 -1.91
N LEU A 3 -31.96 8.31 -1.11
CA LEU A 3 -31.15 9.47 -1.45
C LEU A 3 -29.95 9.06 -2.32
N ILE A 4 -29.31 7.95 -1.98
CA ILE A 4 -28.17 7.41 -2.74
C ILE A 4 -28.64 6.97 -4.13
N ASP A 5 -29.74 6.23 -4.19
CA ASP A 5 -30.34 5.73 -5.44
C ASP A 5 -30.73 6.86 -6.40
N ARG A 6 -31.08 8.02 -5.86
CA ARG A 6 -31.44 9.22 -6.64
C ARG A 6 -30.24 10.14 -6.94
N GLY A 7 -29.01 9.78 -6.49
CA GLY A 7 -27.83 10.61 -6.66
C GLY A 7 -27.77 11.85 -5.75
N HIS A 8 -28.60 11.92 -4.69
CA HIS A 8 -28.59 13.02 -3.73
C HIS A 8 -27.48 12.83 -2.68
N GLU A 9 -26.23 12.92 -3.11
CA GLU A 9 -25.07 12.64 -2.25
C GLU A 9 -24.63 13.80 -1.35
N ALA A 10 -25.25 15.00 -1.48
CA ALA A 10 -24.84 16.18 -0.70
C ALA A 10 -24.93 15.96 0.83
N LEU A 11 -25.93 15.22 1.30
CA LEU A 11 -26.08 14.90 2.72
C LEU A 11 -24.95 13.99 3.26
N LEU A 12 -24.29 13.23 2.40
CA LEU A 12 -23.16 12.37 2.76
C LEU A 12 -21.89 13.17 3.09
N GLU A 13 -21.85 14.45 2.77
CA GLU A 13 -20.72 15.33 3.06
C GLU A 13 -20.66 15.75 4.54
N HIS A 14 -21.79 15.65 5.29
CA HIS A 14 -21.89 16.10 6.68
C HIS A 14 -21.38 15.08 7.71
N PHE A 15 -21.00 13.88 7.27
CA PHE A 15 -20.47 12.84 8.15
C PHE A 15 -19.10 12.40 7.66
N SER A 16 -18.11 12.43 8.56
CA SER A 16 -16.73 12.06 8.26
C SER A 16 -16.27 10.82 9.02
N ILE A 17 -15.46 10.01 8.37
CA ILE A 17 -14.88 8.79 8.94
C ILE A 17 -13.37 8.88 8.83
N THR A 18 -12.69 8.46 9.88
CA THR A 18 -11.24 8.27 9.88
C THR A 18 -10.92 6.78 9.87
N VAL A 19 -10.18 6.35 8.86
CA VAL A 19 -9.67 4.97 8.76
C VAL A 19 -8.16 4.99 8.93
N LYS A 20 -7.64 4.12 9.80
CA LYS A 20 -6.21 3.87 9.94
C LYS A 20 -5.82 2.70 9.04
N PHE A 21 -4.88 2.93 8.15
CA PHE A 21 -4.29 1.89 7.33
C PHE A 21 -2.87 1.56 7.77
N GLN A 22 -2.53 0.28 7.76
CA GLN A 22 -1.17 -0.20 7.80
C GLN A 22 -0.84 -0.77 6.43
N THR A 23 0.05 -0.13 5.70
CA THR A 23 0.38 -0.44 4.31
C THR A 23 1.83 -0.04 4.00
N ASP A 24 2.24 -0.14 2.75
CA ASP A 24 3.53 0.34 2.29
C ASP A 24 3.51 1.81 1.83
N ARG A 25 4.70 2.35 1.56
CA ARG A 25 4.85 3.74 1.07
C ARG A 25 4.32 3.92 -0.34
N GLY A 26 4.42 2.92 -1.22
CA GLY A 26 3.89 2.97 -2.59
C GLY A 26 2.38 3.18 -2.57
N VAL A 27 1.65 2.33 -1.87
CA VAL A 27 0.19 2.44 -1.71
C VAL A 27 -0.21 3.75 -1.03
N SER A 28 0.52 4.16 0.03
CA SER A 28 0.20 5.41 0.71
C SER A 28 0.38 6.65 -0.17
N HIS A 29 1.35 6.64 -1.11
CA HIS A 29 1.52 7.72 -2.10
C HIS A 29 0.36 7.82 -3.09
N GLU A 30 -0.32 6.71 -3.37
CA GLU A 30 -1.56 6.73 -4.15
C GLU A 30 -2.75 7.24 -3.34
N LEU A 31 -2.85 6.88 -2.05
CA LEU A 31 -3.92 7.35 -1.17
C LEU A 31 -3.95 8.87 -1.04
N VAL A 32 -2.81 9.51 -0.85
CA VAL A 32 -2.73 10.98 -0.68
C VAL A 32 -3.07 11.77 -1.95
N ARG A 33 -3.34 11.09 -3.07
CA ARG A 33 -3.84 11.75 -4.29
C ARG A 33 -5.35 12.04 -4.24
N HIS A 34 -6.07 11.51 -3.27
CA HIS A 34 -7.47 11.82 -2.99
C HIS A 34 -7.55 13.12 -2.17
N ARG A 35 -7.67 14.25 -2.87
CA ARG A 35 -7.43 15.59 -2.29
C ARG A 35 -8.53 16.12 -1.39
N ILE A 36 -9.73 15.53 -1.43
CA ILE A 36 -10.87 15.89 -0.57
C ILE A 36 -10.83 15.03 0.71
N ALA A 37 -9.63 14.79 1.22
CA ALA A 37 -9.38 14.04 2.44
C ALA A 37 -8.21 14.65 3.21
N SER A 38 -8.15 14.38 4.51
CA SER A 38 -7.03 14.73 5.38
C SER A 38 -6.21 13.50 5.70
N PHE A 39 -4.88 13.66 5.76
CA PHE A 39 -3.92 12.58 5.94
C PHE A 39 -2.97 12.87 7.09
N ALA A 40 -2.75 11.88 7.97
CA ALA A 40 -1.68 11.87 8.94
C ALA A 40 -0.89 10.57 8.79
N GLN A 41 0.39 10.65 8.50
CA GLN A 41 1.22 9.51 8.18
C GLN A 41 2.50 9.47 9.01
N THR A 42 2.96 8.27 9.37
CA THR A 42 4.26 8.05 10.02
C THR A 42 5.39 8.68 9.21
N SER A 43 6.15 9.56 9.86
CA SER A 43 7.21 10.32 9.20
C SER A 43 8.55 9.60 9.27
N THR A 44 9.13 9.30 8.12
CA THR A 44 10.50 8.75 8.00
C THR A 44 11.60 9.75 8.34
N ARG A 45 11.25 11.03 8.58
CA ARG A 45 12.22 12.03 9.05
C ARG A 45 12.54 11.85 10.52
N TYR A 46 11.56 11.41 11.31
CA TYR A 46 11.67 11.32 12.79
C TYR A 46 11.72 9.87 13.29
N CYS A 47 11.28 8.90 12.48
CA CYS A 47 11.39 7.49 12.84
C CYS A 47 12.79 6.97 12.54
N ASP A 48 13.51 6.63 13.60
CA ASP A 48 14.85 6.06 13.52
C ASP A 48 14.75 4.53 13.64
N TYR A 49 14.70 3.85 12.49
CA TYR A 49 14.59 2.39 12.42
C TYR A 49 15.86 1.64 12.88
N SER A 50 16.94 2.34 13.23
CA SER A 50 18.12 1.72 13.83
C SER A 50 17.94 1.45 15.33
N ARG A 51 16.96 2.09 15.98
CA ARG A 51 16.72 1.96 17.41
C ARG A 51 15.91 0.71 17.75
N GLU A 52 16.15 0.18 18.94
CA GLU A 52 15.50 -1.02 19.47
C GLU A 52 13.97 -0.90 19.51
N LYS A 53 13.42 0.27 19.84
CA LYS A 53 11.96 0.52 19.83
C LYS A 53 11.28 0.27 18.49
N PHE A 54 12.04 0.28 17.38
CA PHE A 54 11.58 -0.07 16.03
C PHE A 54 12.05 -1.45 15.59
N GLY A 55 12.73 -2.22 16.50
CA GLY A 55 13.25 -3.56 16.23
C GLY A 55 14.59 -3.56 15.51
N SER A 56 15.34 -2.43 15.53
CA SER A 56 16.66 -2.26 14.92
C SER A 56 16.74 -2.65 13.44
N ARG A 57 15.65 -2.54 12.75
CA ARG A 57 15.51 -2.86 11.31
C ARG A 57 14.32 -2.12 10.69
N ILE A 58 14.35 -1.94 9.38
CA ILE A 58 13.15 -1.49 8.65
C ILE A 58 12.09 -2.60 8.67
N LYS A 59 10.82 -2.20 8.73
CA LYS A 59 9.69 -3.09 8.51
C LYS A 59 9.17 -2.87 7.10
N VAL A 60 8.82 -3.93 6.40
CA VAL A 60 8.31 -3.86 5.03
C VAL A 60 7.00 -4.64 4.90
N ILE A 61 6.21 -4.27 3.93
CA ILE A 61 5.03 -5.04 3.52
C ILE A 61 5.45 -5.86 2.30
N GLN A 62 5.32 -7.18 2.40
CA GLN A 62 5.54 -8.07 1.27
C GLN A 62 4.35 -7.94 0.31
N PRO A 63 4.57 -7.60 -0.97
CA PRO A 63 3.53 -7.68 -1.98
C PRO A 63 3.00 -9.11 -2.07
N PHE A 64 1.67 -9.29 -2.07
CA PHE A 64 1.09 -10.63 -2.02
C PHE A 64 1.33 -11.48 -3.28
N TYR A 65 1.73 -10.84 -4.37
CA TYR A 65 2.07 -11.48 -5.65
C TYR A 65 3.54 -11.90 -5.74
N PHE A 66 4.33 -11.74 -4.70
CA PHE A 66 5.68 -12.29 -4.56
C PHE A 66 5.64 -13.43 -3.53
N ASN A 67 5.58 -14.67 -4.02
CA ASN A 67 5.48 -15.84 -3.16
C ASN A 67 6.85 -16.52 -3.04
N PRO A 68 7.35 -16.79 -1.80
CA PRO A 68 8.61 -17.53 -1.60
C PRO A 68 8.57 -18.95 -2.16
N GLU A 69 7.37 -19.54 -2.37
CA GLU A 69 7.19 -20.88 -2.90
C GLU A 69 7.08 -20.93 -4.43
N ASP A 70 7.15 -19.77 -5.11
CA ASP A 70 7.14 -19.74 -6.57
C ASP A 70 8.38 -20.43 -7.16
N GLU A 71 8.22 -21.01 -8.34
CA GLU A 71 9.30 -21.70 -9.05
C GLU A 71 10.50 -20.77 -9.31
N CYS A 72 11.68 -21.23 -8.93
CA CYS A 72 12.94 -20.52 -9.21
C CYS A 72 13.33 -20.66 -10.69
N ARG A 73 13.92 -19.62 -11.23
CA ARG A 73 14.42 -19.56 -12.61
C ARG A 73 15.89 -19.11 -12.62
N PRO A 74 16.70 -19.59 -13.57
CA PRO A 74 18.05 -19.07 -13.76
C PRO A 74 18.01 -17.56 -13.92
N THR A 75 18.68 -16.87 -13.03
CA THR A 75 18.68 -15.40 -12.98
C THR A 75 20.12 -14.90 -12.95
N THR A 76 20.45 -14.01 -13.88
CA THR A 76 21.71 -13.29 -13.88
C THR A 76 21.50 -11.88 -13.34
N PHE A 77 22.27 -11.49 -12.34
CA PHE A 77 22.28 -10.12 -11.87
C PHE A 77 23.68 -9.54 -11.90
N THR A 78 23.77 -8.27 -12.26
CA THR A 78 25.03 -7.54 -12.30
C THR A 78 25.11 -6.62 -11.09
N VAL A 79 26.24 -6.65 -10.39
CA VAL A 79 26.54 -5.67 -9.35
C VAL A 79 27.15 -4.44 -10.04
N PRO A 80 26.39 -3.34 -10.22
CA PRO A 80 26.77 -2.24 -11.12
C PRO A 80 28.12 -1.60 -10.82
N LEU A 81 28.51 -1.56 -9.53
CA LEU A 81 29.78 -0.95 -9.10
C LEU A 81 31.02 -1.81 -9.37
N PHE A 82 30.82 -3.11 -9.61
CA PHE A 82 31.95 -4.06 -9.74
C PHE A 82 31.93 -4.78 -11.08
N ASP A 83 30.99 -4.47 -11.95
CA ASP A 83 30.77 -5.17 -13.23
C ASP A 83 30.85 -6.71 -13.10
N HIS A 84 30.39 -7.19 -11.93
CA HIS A 84 30.39 -8.60 -11.58
C HIS A 84 29.03 -9.20 -11.81
N GLN A 85 28.98 -10.27 -12.62
CA GLN A 85 27.78 -11.04 -12.89
C GLN A 85 27.71 -12.24 -11.95
N CYS A 86 26.57 -12.39 -11.29
CA CYS A 86 26.25 -13.54 -10.48
C CYS A 86 25.09 -14.29 -11.12
N ASN A 87 25.19 -15.62 -11.18
CA ASN A 87 24.13 -16.48 -11.64
C ASN A 87 23.59 -17.28 -10.45
N SER A 88 22.27 -17.31 -10.30
CA SER A 88 21.59 -18.10 -9.28
C SER A 88 20.17 -18.41 -9.73
N ASP A 89 19.63 -19.53 -9.26
CA ASP A 89 18.22 -19.79 -9.43
C ASP A 89 17.43 -19.02 -8.39
N MET A 90 16.54 -18.12 -8.83
CA MET A 90 15.74 -17.22 -7.99
C MET A 90 14.30 -17.13 -8.50
N ASN A 91 13.40 -16.90 -7.58
CA ASN A 91 12.04 -16.45 -7.90
C ASN A 91 11.88 -14.93 -7.69
N ALA A 92 10.70 -14.39 -7.99
CA ALA A 92 10.44 -12.95 -7.85
C ALA A 92 10.53 -12.46 -6.40
N PHE A 93 10.15 -13.32 -5.44
CA PHE A 93 10.29 -13.02 -4.01
C PHE A 93 11.77 -12.85 -3.62
N ASP A 94 12.65 -13.73 -4.09
CA ASP A 94 14.08 -13.67 -3.77
C ASP A 94 14.70 -12.35 -4.25
N VAL A 95 14.38 -11.95 -5.48
CA VAL A 95 14.86 -10.67 -6.05
C VAL A 95 14.36 -9.49 -5.21
N TRP A 96 13.07 -9.46 -4.86
CA TRP A 96 12.49 -8.44 -4.01
C TRP A 96 13.14 -8.44 -2.61
N PHE A 97 13.32 -9.62 -2.00
CA PHE A 97 13.89 -9.77 -0.67
C PHE A 97 15.34 -9.27 -0.60
N ILE A 98 16.18 -9.59 -1.60
CA ILE A 98 17.54 -9.09 -1.70
C ILE A 98 17.58 -7.56 -1.75
N ALA A 99 16.71 -6.95 -2.56
CA ALA A 99 16.62 -5.49 -2.65
C ALA A 99 16.25 -4.85 -1.31
N VAL A 100 15.28 -5.42 -0.60
CA VAL A 100 14.85 -4.94 0.72
C VAL A 100 15.92 -5.15 1.79
N ALA A 101 16.59 -6.31 1.79
CA ALA A 101 17.68 -6.61 2.72
C ALA A 101 18.87 -5.64 2.50
N THR A 102 19.20 -5.35 1.26
CA THR A 102 20.23 -4.37 0.90
C THR A 102 19.86 -2.97 1.36
N ALA A 103 18.61 -2.56 1.17
CA ALA A 103 18.11 -1.26 1.66
C ALA A 103 18.18 -1.16 3.18
N ASN A 104 17.83 -2.23 3.90
CA ASN A 104 17.95 -2.28 5.36
C ASN A 104 19.41 -2.15 5.80
N TRP A 105 20.31 -2.91 5.20
CA TRP A 105 21.75 -2.81 5.47
C TRP A 105 22.26 -1.38 5.23
N ALA A 106 21.96 -0.80 4.08
CA ALA A 106 22.40 0.55 3.74
C ALA A 106 21.87 1.60 4.74
N TYR A 107 20.58 1.50 5.13
CA TYR A 107 19.99 2.40 6.13
C TYR A 107 20.70 2.30 7.48
N GLN A 108 20.94 1.07 7.98
CA GLN A 108 21.61 0.84 9.26
C GLN A 108 23.07 1.37 9.23
N THR A 109 23.81 1.09 8.17
CA THR A 109 25.17 1.54 7.97
C THR A 109 25.29 3.07 7.92
N LEU A 110 24.39 3.73 7.16
CA LEU A 110 24.36 5.20 7.11
C LEU A 110 24.19 5.84 8.48
N ILE A 111 23.37 5.27 9.35
CA ILE A 111 23.13 5.82 10.69
C ILE A 111 24.26 5.42 11.65
N LYS A 112 24.61 4.14 11.73
CA LYS A 112 25.49 3.62 12.76
C LYS A 112 26.97 3.91 12.48
N ASP A 113 27.38 3.76 11.22
CA ASP A 113 28.81 3.84 10.85
C ASP A 113 29.16 5.23 10.31
N PHE A 114 28.22 5.91 9.64
CA PHE A 114 28.45 7.23 9.05
C PHE A 114 27.78 8.38 9.82
N GLY A 115 27.09 8.11 10.93
CA GLY A 115 26.45 9.12 11.78
C GLY A 115 25.37 9.96 11.09
N LYS A 116 24.76 9.42 10.01
CA LYS A 116 23.69 10.14 9.30
C LYS A 116 22.40 10.18 10.10
N THR A 117 21.68 11.28 9.96
CA THR A 117 20.34 11.41 10.55
C THR A 117 19.32 10.54 9.84
N PRO A 118 18.20 10.13 10.51
CA PRO A 118 17.11 9.41 9.84
C PRO A 118 16.58 10.09 8.58
N GLN A 119 16.51 11.42 8.57
CA GLN A 119 16.04 12.19 7.40
C GLN A 119 17.01 12.14 6.21
N GLU A 120 18.30 11.91 6.44
CA GLU A 120 19.30 11.69 5.38
C GLU A 120 19.28 10.22 4.94
N ALA A 121 19.32 9.29 5.90
CA ALA A 121 19.36 7.86 5.64
C ALA A 121 18.10 7.33 4.94
N ARG A 122 16.93 7.98 5.12
CA ARG A 122 15.68 7.55 4.46
C ARG A 122 15.73 7.52 2.92
N SER A 123 16.73 8.13 2.31
CA SER A 123 16.91 8.14 0.85
C SER A 123 17.07 6.74 0.24
N VAL A 124 17.51 5.75 1.03
CA VAL A 124 17.68 4.37 0.60
C VAL A 124 16.47 3.47 0.93
N LEU A 125 15.42 4.01 1.55
CA LEU A 125 14.25 3.21 1.95
C LEU A 125 13.39 2.84 0.73
N PRO A 126 12.95 1.58 0.62
CA PRO A 126 12.15 1.11 -0.50
C PRO A 126 10.69 1.57 -0.41
N ASN A 127 9.96 1.52 -1.52
CA ASN A 127 8.51 1.73 -1.53
C ASN A 127 7.76 0.71 -0.68
N SER A 128 8.28 -0.51 -0.53
CA SER A 128 7.72 -1.55 0.34
C SER A 128 7.84 -1.22 1.84
N LEU A 129 8.49 -0.11 2.24
CA LEU A 129 8.58 0.28 3.65
C LEU A 129 7.19 0.38 4.27
N ALA A 130 6.97 -0.35 5.36
CA ALA A 130 5.71 -0.29 6.10
C ALA A 130 5.47 1.09 6.70
N THR A 131 4.24 1.56 6.60
CA THR A 131 3.81 2.85 7.14
C THR A 131 2.40 2.74 7.72
N GLU A 132 2.10 3.61 8.65
CA GLU A 132 0.74 3.84 9.13
C GLU A 132 0.26 5.17 8.58
N ILE A 133 -0.96 5.18 8.06
CA ILE A 133 -1.60 6.39 7.55
C ILE A 133 -3.06 6.45 8.01
N TYR A 134 -3.43 7.58 8.59
CA TYR A 134 -4.81 7.91 8.92
C TYR A 134 -5.37 8.73 7.77
N VAL A 135 -6.55 8.33 7.30
CA VAL A 135 -7.28 9.00 6.22
C VAL A 135 -8.62 9.42 6.77
N THR A 136 -8.88 10.72 6.79
CA THR A 136 -10.18 11.28 7.19
C THR A 136 -10.84 11.87 5.97
N ALA A 137 -12.03 11.38 5.64
CA ALA A 137 -12.84 11.89 4.53
C ALA A 137 -14.34 11.83 4.91
N ASN A 138 -15.16 12.65 4.26
CA ASN A 138 -16.60 12.49 4.37
C ASN A 138 -17.08 11.22 3.62
N ILE A 139 -18.32 10.82 3.86
CA ILE A 139 -18.84 9.58 3.27
C ILE A 139 -18.87 9.65 1.74
N ARG A 140 -19.19 10.82 1.17
CA ARG A 140 -19.20 10.99 -0.28
C ARG A 140 -17.82 10.73 -0.89
N GLU A 141 -16.76 11.27 -0.29
CA GLU A 141 -15.38 11.04 -0.74
C GLU A 141 -14.96 9.59 -0.50
N TRP A 142 -15.34 8.95 0.63
CA TRP A 142 -15.08 7.53 0.83
C TRP A 142 -15.72 6.66 -0.26
N ARG A 143 -16.97 6.95 -0.64
CA ARG A 143 -17.62 6.27 -1.76
C ARG A 143 -16.86 6.44 -3.07
N HIS A 144 -16.36 7.67 -3.33
CA HIS A 144 -15.52 7.96 -4.49
C HIS A 144 -14.21 7.17 -4.47
N ILE A 145 -13.46 7.19 -3.35
CA ILE A 145 -12.22 6.44 -3.17
C ILE A 145 -12.44 4.94 -3.43
N LEU A 146 -13.48 4.36 -2.84
CA LEU A 146 -13.78 2.93 -2.97
C LEU A 146 -14.19 2.55 -4.41
N LYS A 147 -14.98 3.37 -5.09
CA LYS A 147 -15.29 3.16 -6.52
C LYS A 147 -14.03 3.13 -7.38
N LEU A 148 -13.08 4.02 -7.11
CA LEU A 148 -11.83 4.07 -7.89
C LEU A 148 -10.87 2.94 -7.51
N ARG A 149 -10.73 2.62 -6.23
CA ARG A 149 -9.61 1.80 -5.72
C ARG A 149 -10.00 0.37 -5.34
N ALA A 150 -11.27 0.12 -4.98
CA ALA A 150 -11.78 -1.23 -4.75
C ALA A 150 -12.40 -1.81 -6.04
N VAL A 151 -13.27 -1.04 -6.71
CA VAL A 151 -13.99 -1.47 -7.92
C VAL A 151 -13.15 -1.31 -9.19
N GLY A 152 -12.42 -0.20 -9.33
CA GLY A 152 -11.64 0.11 -10.54
C GLY A 152 -12.46 0.76 -11.65
N THR A 153 -13.39 1.66 -11.31
CA THR A 153 -14.30 2.28 -12.29
C THR A 153 -13.62 3.10 -13.39
N THR A 154 -12.38 3.53 -13.19
CA THR A 154 -11.60 4.30 -14.18
C THR A 154 -10.39 3.55 -14.72
N GLY A 155 -10.24 2.28 -14.36
CA GLY A 155 -9.12 1.42 -14.73
C GLY A 155 -8.71 0.53 -13.55
N LYS A 156 -7.94 -0.53 -13.86
CA LYS A 156 -7.51 -1.53 -12.87
C LYS A 156 -6.60 -0.88 -11.83
N PRO A 157 -6.96 -0.92 -10.53
CA PRO A 157 -6.11 -0.40 -9.46
C PRO A 157 -4.83 -1.23 -9.29
N HIS A 158 -3.83 -0.66 -8.63
CA HIS A 158 -2.68 -1.44 -8.16
C HIS A 158 -3.17 -2.60 -7.26
N PRO A 159 -2.65 -3.83 -7.42
CA PRO A 159 -3.18 -5.00 -6.70
C PRO A 159 -3.22 -4.84 -5.17
N ASP A 160 -2.14 -4.31 -4.55
CA ASP A 160 -2.10 -4.11 -3.11
C ASP A 160 -3.07 -3.01 -2.65
N MET A 161 -3.25 -1.94 -3.45
CA MET A 161 -4.25 -0.90 -3.20
C MET A 161 -5.66 -1.48 -3.27
N GLN A 162 -5.97 -2.27 -4.29
CA GLN A 162 -7.28 -2.89 -4.45
C GLN A 162 -7.62 -3.78 -3.26
N ARG A 163 -6.68 -4.65 -2.86
CA ARG A 163 -6.85 -5.54 -1.71
C ARG A 163 -7.09 -4.76 -0.42
N LEU A 164 -6.32 -3.69 -0.19
CA LEU A 164 -6.47 -2.83 0.97
C LEU A 164 -7.86 -2.17 0.99
N MET A 165 -8.31 -1.65 -0.14
CA MET A 165 -9.61 -0.97 -0.25
C MET A 165 -10.79 -1.92 -0.20
N LEU A 166 -10.67 -3.15 -0.68
CA LEU A 166 -11.69 -4.19 -0.50
C LEU A 166 -11.87 -4.52 0.99
N THR A 167 -10.76 -4.67 1.73
CA THR A 167 -10.83 -4.87 3.20
C THR A 167 -11.47 -3.68 3.91
N ALA A 168 -11.14 -2.46 3.50
CA ALA A 168 -11.76 -1.26 4.05
C ALA A 168 -13.26 -1.20 3.74
N LEU A 169 -13.66 -1.57 2.52
CA LEU A 169 -15.06 -1.62 2.10
C LEU A 169 -15.86 -2.62 2.95
N ASP A 170 -15.31 -3.82 3.20
CA ASP A 170 -15.93 -4.82 4.06
C ASP A 170 -16.17 -4.28 5.48
N CYS A 171 -15.15 -3.63 6.07
CA CYS A 171 -15.30 -3.01 7.39
C CYS A 171 -16.36 -1.89 7.39
N LEU A 172 -16.35 -1.04 6.36
CA LEU A 172 -17.30 0.07 6.25
C LEU A 172 -18.75 -0.40 6.01
N CYS A 173 -18.97 -1.49 5.31
CA CYS A 173 -20.30 -2.11 5.16
C CYS A 173 -20.83 -2.63 6.50
N VAL A 174 -19.95 -3.14 7.38
CA VAL A 174 -20.34 -3.60 8.73
C VAL A 174 -20.72 -2.41 9.63
N GLU A 175 -19.89 -1.35 9.63
CA GLU A 175 -20.07 -0.20 10.51
C GLU A 175 -21.22 0.74 10.05
N LEU A 176 -21.43 0.83 8.74
CA LEU A 176 -22.45 1.66 8.11
C LEU A 176 -23.25 0.86 7.08
N PRO A 177 -24.11 -0.06 7.53
CA PRO A 177 -24.94 -0.84 6.63
C PRO A 177 -25.71 0.08 5.67
N VAL A 178 -25.93 -0.40 4.45
CA VAL A 178 -26.69 0.31 3.39
C VAL A 178 -25.91 1.42 2.66
N VAL A 179 -24.98 2.09 3.34
CA VAL A 179 -24.28 3.27 2.76
C VAL A 179 -23.30 2.88 1.66
N PHE A 180 -22.74 1.67 1.73
CA PHE A 180 -21.70 1.17 0.81
C PHE A 180 -22.10 -0.12 0.08
N ASP A 181 -23.32 -0.62 0.27
CA ASP A 181 -23.77 -1.91 -0.28
C ASP A 181 -23.74 -1.93 -1.81
N ASP A 182 -24.13 -0.84 -2.47
CA ASP A 182 -24.06 -0.70 -3.93
C ASP A 182 -22.61 -0.81 -4.46
N ILE A 183 -21.66 -0.25 -3.71
CA ILE A 183 -20.22 -0.33 -4.06
C ILE A 183 -19.71 -1.75 -3.83
N LYS A 184 -20.15 -2.42 -2.78
CA LYS A 184 -19.81 -3.82 -2.51
C LYS A 184 -20.30 -4.73 -3.64
N GLU A 185 -21.53 -4.57 -4.06
CA GLU A 185 -22.06 -5.32 -5.22
C GLU A 185 -21.28 -5.05 -6.51
N MET A 186 -20.87 -3.80 -6.75
CA MET A 186 -20.04 -3.45 -7.90
C MET A 186 -18.67 -4.14 -7.82
N ALA A 187 -18.03 -4.16 -6.65
CA ALA A 187 -16.75 -4.80 -6.43
C ALA A 187 -16.83 -6.31 -6.65
N ASP A 188 -17.85 -6.96 -6.10
CA ASP A 188 -18.08 -8.39 -6.27
C ASP A 188 -18.31 -8.77 -7.73
N LYS A 189 -19.08 -7.97 -8.49
CA LYS A 189 -19.27 -8.15 -9.94
C LYS A 189 -17.97 -7.98 -10.72
N SER A 190 -17.15 -6.98 -10.38
CA SER A 190 -15.85 -6.72 -11.04
C SER A 190 -14.88 -7.90 -10.83
N LEU A 191 -14.81 -8.44 -9.61
CA LEU A 191 -13.92 -9.56 -9.27
C LEU A 191 -14.35 -10.90 -9.91
N HIS A 192 -15.64 -11.10 -10.14
CA HIS A 192 -16.16 -12.33 -10.75
C HIS A 192 -16.28 -12.25 -12.28
N GLY A 193 -16.40 -11.04 -12.82
CA GLY A 193 -16.48 -10.79 -14.27
C GLY A 193 -15.16 -11.11 -15.02
N ASP A 194 -14.01 -10.87 -14.40
CA ASP A 194 -12.69 -11.16 -14.97
C ASP A 194 -12.39 -12.67 -15.12
N LYS A 195 -13.17 -13.56 -14.48
CA LYS A 195 -12.97 -15.02 -14.57
C LYS A 195 -13.53 -15.64 -15.85
N ASN A 196 -14.32 -14.92 -16.65
CA ASN A 196 -14.96 -15.43 -17.86
C ASN A 196 -14.38 -14.85 -19.17
N GLY A 197 -13.26 -14.15 -19.10
CA GLY A 197 -12.63 -13.50 -20.25
C GLY A 197 -11.15 -13.83 -20.41
N ASN A 198 -10.82 -15.14 -20.55
CA ASN A 198 -9.58 -15.64 -21.18
C ASN A 198 -9.84 -17.04 -21.73
#